data_90d36aeeda13cbeec0a7432f93bc4363
#
_entry.id   90d36aeeda13cbeec0a7432f93bc4363
#
_cell.length_a   1.000
_cell.length_b   1.000
_cell.length_c   1.000
_cell.angle_alpha   90.00
_cell.angle_beta   90.00
_cell.angle_gamma   90.00
#
_symmetry.space_group_name_H-M   'P 1'
#
loop_
_entity.id
_entity.type
_entity.pdbx_description
1 polymer ?
#
loop_
_entity_poly.entity_id
_entity_poly.type
_entity_poly.pdbx_seq_one_letter_code
_entity_poly.pdbx_strand_id
1 'polypeptide(L)'
;MEQAQYNSLFSFIWNIATDVLVYAFDKSEYKKIILPMMVLRRIDVLLEPTKKQVISMKENLDKNHIDNQAPILYNVTGYPFYNTSKFTMKTLQSEIDAQRLKMNFIEYLNGYSRDVLDIVEKLHLRQVIDNLTETERLGSIIEKFTSDHINLSNKPVLDDEGNEKLPALDNHTMGTVFEELLRRFNEENNVTEAGEHFTPRDYVKLLADLAVQPIADQLQDTTYRIYDGACGTGGILTIAQERIKELGAKRGKNITISIYGQEQAPDTYATCKADLMISGEIHSFQYNEGGLQREYIAYGSTLSQDGHAGETYDFCISNPPFGTPWKEDLKKRGLKETEKAKFTDSRFTILDKDENEISFLPDISDCQMMFLANNISRMQDDTPLGTRIVEVH
;
A
#
# COMPACT_ATOMS: atom_id res chain seq x y z
N MET A 1 15.52 -13.33 -9.14
CA MET A 1 16.79 -12.54 -9.04
C MET A 1 17.75 -13.28 -8.11
N GLU A 2 19.05 -13.33 -8.45
CA GLU A 2 20.06 -13.92 -7.57
C GLU A 2 20.31 -13.03 -6.34
N GLN A 3 20.71 -13.64 -5.22
CA GLN A 3 20.95 -12.91 -3.94
C GLN A 3 21.97 -11.77 -4.10
N ALA A 4 22.99 -11.96 -4.93
CA ALA A 4 24.00 -10.94 -5.18
C ALA A 4 23.42 -9.70 -5.91
N GLN A 5 22.53 -9.90 -6.86
CA GLN A 5 21.85 -8.84 -7.59
C GLN A 5 20.87 -8.07 -6.70
N TYR A 6 20.14 -8.80 -5.84
CA TYR A 6 19.29 -8.20 -4.81
C TYR A 6 20.10 -7.28 -3.88
N ASN A 7 21.20 -7.78 -3.34
CA ASN A 7 22.06 -7.01 -2.44
C ASN A 7 22.66 -5.77 -3.13
N SER A 8 23.00 -5.88 -4.42
CA SER A 8 23.51 -4.76 -5.21
C SER A 8 22.45 -3.67 -5.41
N LEU A 9 21.24 -4.06 -5.80
CA LEU A 9 20.10 -3.14 -5.95
C LEU A 9 19.78 -2.43 -4.64
N PHE A 10 19.65 -3.21 -3.56
CA PHE A 10 19.38 -2.68 -2.23
C PHE A 10 20.45 -1.67 -1.79
N SER A 11 21.73 -2.05 -1.90
CA SER A 11 22.86 -1.19 -1.54
C SER A 11 22.91 0.07 -2.38
N PHE A 12 22.58 -0.02 -3.68
CA PHE A 12 22.53 1.15 -4.56
C PHE A 12 21.47 2.16 -4.09
N ILE A 13 20.23 1.69 -3.85
CA ILE A 13 19.14 2.57 -3.39
C ILE A 13 19.46 3.14 -2.02
N TRP A 14 20.02 2.34 -1.11
CA TRP A 14 20.46 2.79 0.21
C TRP A 14 21.52 3.90 0.12
N ASN A 15 22.49 3.72 -0.78
CA ASN A 15 23.57 4.68 -0.96
C ASN A 15 23.08 6.01 -1.58
N ILE A 16 21.95 6.03 -2.31
CA ILE A 16 21.35 7.30 -2.76
C ILE A 16 21.12 8.24 -1.56
N ALA A 17 20.61 7.70 -0.45
CA ALA A 17 20.36 8.49 0.76
C ALA A 17 21.67 9.11 1.30
N THR A 18 22.75 8.35 1.36
CA THR A 18 24.02 8.82 1.89
C THR A 18 24.80 9.71 0.90
N ASP A 19 24.66 9.47 -0.40
CA ASP A 19 25.39 10.22 -1.42
C ASP A 19 24.75 11.59 -1.71
N VAL A 20 23.40 11.66 -1.69
CA VAL A 20 22.68 12.84 -2.16
C VAL A 20 22.11 13.66 -1.01
N LEU A 21 21.61 13.01 0.05
CA LEU A 21 20.86 13.68 1.11
C LEU A 21 21.73 14.10 2.31
N VAL A 22 22.90 13.48 2.47
CA VAL A 22 23.83 13.86 3.56
C VAL A 22 24.15 15.36 3.49
N TYR A 23 24.20 16.02 4.61
CA TYR A 23 24.39 17.47 4.77
C TYR A 23 23.23 18.39 4.34
N ALA A 24 22.18 17.86 3.70
CA ALA A 24 21.02 18.64 3.28
C ALA A 24 19.74 18.28 4.06
N PHE A 25 19.68 17.06 4.57
CA PHE A 25 18.51 16.51 5.28
C PHE A 25 18.93 15.74 6.51
N ASP A 26 18.04 15.68 7.51
CA ASP A 26 18.21 14.78 8.65
C ASP A 26 17.94 13.33 8.24
N LYS A 27 18.58 12.37 8.90
CA LYS A 27 18.40 10.93 8.59
C LYS A 27 16.94 10.48 8.69
N SER A 28 16.15 11.08 9.59
CA SER A 28 14.72 10.81 9.74
C SER A 28 13.88 11.20 8.53
N GLU A 29 14.40 12.09 7.66
CA GLU A 29 13.73 12.52 6.44
C GLU A 29 14.05 11.63 5.23
N TYR A 30 15.13 10.83 5.27
CA TYR A 30 15.56 10.00 4.14
C TYR A 30 14.46 9.06 3.66
N LYS A 31 13.75 8.42 4.60
CA LYS A 31 12.61 7.56 4.29
C LYS A 31 11.55 8.28 3.47
N LYS A 32 11.23 9.54 3.85
CA LYS A 32 10.20 10.37 3.19
C LYS A 32 10.58 10.82 1.78
N ILE A 33 11.85 10.69 1.41
CA ILE A 33 12.38 11.05 0.08
C ILE A 33 12.58 9.78 -0.77
N ILE A 34 13.33 8.82 -0.25
CA ILE A 34 13.78 7.65 -1.01
C ILE A 34 12.61 6.73 -1.38
N LEU A 35 11.72 6.41 -0.43
CA LEU A 35 10.62 5.48 -0.71
C LEU A 35 9.64 6.01 -1.76
N PRO A 36 9.13 7.26 -1.67
CA PRO A 36 8.26 7.78 -2.72
C PRO A 36 8.94 7.87 -4.09
N MET A 37 10.21 8.26 -4.14
CA MET A 37 10.95 8.34 -5.40
C MET A 37 11.14 6.97 -6.04
N MET A 38 11.38 5.93 -5.23
CA MET A 38 11.47 4.55 -5.71
C MET A 38 10.12 4.06 -6.25
N VAL A 39 9.02 4.35 -5.55
CA VAL A 39 7.66 4.03 -6.00
C VAL A 39 7.37 4.71 -7.34
N LEU A 40 7.60 6.02 -7.44
CA LEU A 40 7.40 6.76 -8.69
C LEU A 40 8.24 6.20 -9.83
N ARG A 41 9.52 5.86 -9.57
CA ARG A 41 10.38 5.29 -10.60
C ARG A 41 9.90 3.90 -11.05
N ARG A 42 9.45 3.05 -10.11
CA ARG A 42 8.86 1.75 -10.45
C ARG A 42 7.64 1.92 -11.36
N ILE A 43 6.70 2.77 -10.97
CA ILE A 43 5.50 3.06 -11.76
C ILE A 43 5.88 3.64 -13.14
N ASP A 44 6.81 4.57 -13.18
CA ASP A 44 7.28 5.22 -14.42
C ASP A 44 7.80 4.21 -15.45
N VAL A 45 8.69 3.30 -15.02
CA VAL A 45 9.27 2.29 -15.92
C VAL A 45 8.25 1.24 -16.37
N LEU A 46 7.27 0.91 -15.54
CA LEU A 46 6.18 0.01 -15.93
C LEU A 46 5.25 0.64 -16.96
N LEU A 47 5.06 1.96 -16.91
CA LEU A 47 4.23 2.73 -17.85
C LEU A 47 4.96 3.12 -19.14
N GLU A 48 6.29 3.08 -19.17
CA GLU A 48 7.09 3.53 -20.31
C GLU A 48 6.65 2.90 -21.65
N PRO A 49 6.36 1.58 -21.76
CA PRO A 49 5.94 0.95 -23.01
C PRO A 49 4.60 1.48 -23.58
N THR A 50 3.71 1.93 -22.72
CA THR A 50 2.35 2.39 -23.10
C THR A 50 2.20 3.91 -23.08
N LYS A 51 3.24 4.65 -22.68
CA LYS A 51 3.20 6.09 -22.47
C LYS A 51 2.62 6.87 -23.64
N LYS A 52 3.11 6.59 -24.86
CA LYS A 52 2.62 7.27 -26.08
C LYS A 52 1.16 6.95 -26.37
N GLN A 53 0.74 5.71 -26.12
CA GLN A 53 -0.63 5.27 -26.33
C GLN A 53 -1.59 5.95 -25.33
N VAL A 54 -1.18 6.09 -24.07
CA VAL A 54 -1.94 6.79 -23.04
C VAL A 54 -2.16 8.26 -23.41
N ILE A 55 -1.10 8.96 -23.84
CA ILE A 55 -1.21 10.37 -24.25
C ILE A 55 -2.15 10.53 -25.45
N SER A 56 -1.96 9.72 -26.49
CA SER A 56 -2.83 9.76 -27.69
C SER A 56 -4.29 9.41 -27.37
N MET A 57 -4.51 8.42 -26.49
CA MET A 57 -5.84 8.06 -26.04
C MET A 57 -6.48 9.20 -25.25
N LYS A 58 -5.75 9.82 -24.33
CA LYS A 58 -6.21 10.99 -23.56
C LYS A 58 -6.65 12.12 -24.48
N GLU A 59 -5.85 12.49 -25.48
CA GLU A 59 -6.19 13.51 -26.46
C GLU A 59 -7.47 13.19 -27.25
N ASN A 60 -7.64 11.91 -27.60
CA ASN A 60 -8.85 11.44 -28.31
C ASN A 60 -10.09 11.55 -27.42
N LEU A 61 -9.98 11.09 -26.16
CA LEU A 61 -11.08 11.16 -25.19
C LEU A 61 -11.49 12.61 -24.91
N ASP A 62 -10.53 13.53 -24.80
CA ASP A 62 -10.78 14.96 -24.62
C ASP A 62 -11.50 15.57 -25.82
N LYS A 63 -11.05 15.24 -27.06
CA LYS A 63 -11.72 15.70 -28.30
C LYS A 63 -13.17 15.22 -28.43
N ASN A 64 -13.45 14.02 -27.88
CA ASN A 64 -14.79 13.44 -27.91
C ASN A 64 -15.63 13.77 -26.65
N HIS A 65 -15.12 14.63 -25.76
CA HIS A 65 -15.80 15.07 -24.54
C HIS A 65 -16.22 13.90 -23.63
N ILE A 66 -15.37 12.88 -23.50
CA ILE A 66 -15.60 11.74 -22.60
C ILE A 66 -15.11 12.10 -21.20
N ASP A 67 -16.02 12.22 -20.24
CA ASP A 67 -15.70 12.61 -18.87
C ASP A 67 -15.07 11.47 -18.06
N ASN A 68 -15.63 10.26 -18.13
CA ASN A 68 -15.11 9.09 -17.39
C ASN A 68 -14.03 8.36 -18.20
N GLN A 69 -12.80 8.91 -18.18
CA GLN A 69 -11.67 8.40 -18.96
C GLN A 69 -10.87 7.30 -18.27
N ALA A 70 -10.91 7.25 -16.93
CA ALA A 70 -10.05 6.37 -16.14
C ALA A 70 -10.13 4.88 -16.51
N PRO A 71 -11.31 4.26 -16.69
CA PRO A 71 -11.40 2.85 -17.08
C PRO A 71 -10.71 2.54 -18.41
N ILE A 72 -10.79 3.47 -19.37
CA ILE A 72 -10.16 3.31 -20.69
C ILE A 72 -8.64 3.42 -20.56
N LEU A 73 -8.15 4.39 -19.80
CA LEU A 73 -6.72 4.59 -19.60
C LEU A 73 -6.07 3.45 -18.80
N TYR A 74 -6.76 2.86 -17.82
CA TYR A 74 -6.31 1.64 -17.14
C TYR A 74 -6.21 0.45 -18.12
N ASN A 75 -7.18 0.28 -19.01
CA ASN A 75 -7.13 -0.77 -20.04
C ASN A 75 -5.94 -0.58 -21.02
N VAL A 76 -5.61 0.67 -21.36
CA VAL A 76 -4.45 0.96 -22.22
C VAL A 76 -3.14 0.57 -21.55
N THR A 77 -3.00 0.80 -20.23
CA THR A 77 -1.77 0.48 -19.51
C THR A 77 -1.70 -0.99 -19.10
N GLY A 78 -2.84 -1.63 -18.84
CA GLY A 78 -2.91 -2.96 -18.22
C GLY A 78 -2.52 -2.95 -16.74
N TYR A 79 -2.38 -1.77 -16.12
CA TYR A 79 -2.04 -1.56 -14.73
C TYR A 79 -3.15 -0.80 -14.00
N PRO A 80 -3.22 -0.89 -12.65
CA PRO A 80 -4.12 -0.08 -11.83
C PRO A 80 -3.64 1.38 -11.70
N PHE A 81 -2.84 1.85 -12.62
CA PHE A 81 -2.34 3.21 -12.70
C PHE A 81 -2.03 3.61 -14.14
N TYR A 82 -2.06 4.91 -14.39
CA TYR A 82 -1.63 5.52 -15.65
C TYR A 82 -1.00 6.89 -15.37
N ASN A 83 -0.35 7.47 -16.37
CA ASN A 83 0.13 8.84 -16.33
C ASN A 83 -0.05 9.52 -17.70
N THR A 84 -0.82 10.62 -17.72
CA THR A 84 -1.17 11.38 -18.93
C THR A 84 -0.21 12.53 -19.22
N SER A 85 0.74 12.85 -18.34
CA SER A 85 1.77 13.87 -18.59
C SER A 85 2.65 13.47 -19.76
N LYS A 86 3.19 14.45 -20.46
CA LYS A 86 4.22 14.23 -21.49
C LYS A 86 5.58 13.82 -20.92
N PHE A 87 5.81 14.05 -19.62
CA PHE A 87 7.07 13.75 -18.96
C PHE A 87 7.16 12.31 -18.45
N THR A 88 8.39 11.82 -18.38
CA THR A 88 8.83 10.64 -17.62
C THR A 88 9.95 11.09 -16.69
N MET A 89 10.32 10.30 -15.68
CA MET A 89 11.47 10.65 -14.84
C MET A 89 12.76 10.79 -15.67
N LYS A 90 12.93 9.97 -16.70
CA LYS A 90 14.09 10.04 -17.60
C LYS A 90 14.11 11.33 -18.42
N THR A 91 12.96 11.83 -18.90
CA THR A 91 12.91 13.10 -19.63
C THR A 91 13.08 14.30 -18.70
N LEU A 92 12.71 14.20 -17.44
CA LEU A 92 12.95 15.24 -16.43
C LEU A 92 14.44 15.43 -16.13
N GLN A 93 15.24 14.35 -16.19
CA GLN A 93 16.69 14.40 -15.98
C GLN A 93 17.42 15.37 -16.93
N SER A 94 16.89 15.60 -18.13
CA SER A 94 17.50 16.49 -19.11
C SER A 94 17.30 17.99 -18.85
N GLU A 95 16.48 18.36 -17.88
CA GLU A 95 16.23 19.77 -17.52
C GLU A 95 17.30 20.26 -16.54
N ILE A 96 18.01 21.31 -16.93
CA ILE A 96 19.15 21.87 -16.16
C ILE A 96 18.68 22.96 -15.18
N ASP A 97 17.66 23.73 -15.56
CA ASP A 97 17.13 24.78 -14.70
C ASP A 97 16.29 24.20 -13.57
N ALA A 98 16.68 24.46 -12.32
CA ALA A 98 16.04 23.88 -11.14
C ALA A 98 14.57 24.26 -11.00
N GLN A 99 14.17 25.49 -11.35
CA GLN A 99 12.78 25.92 -11.24
C GLN A 99 11.92 25.29 -12.34
N ARG A 100 12.45 25.19 -13.55
CA ARG A 100 11.78 24.48 -14.65
C ARG A 100 11.68 23.00 -14.36
N LEU A 101 12.71 22.37 -13.80
CA LEU A 101 12.68 20.99 -13.36
C LEU A 101 11.57 20.75 -12.33
N LYS A 102 11.46 21.63 -11.32
CA LYS A 102 10.37 21.58 -10.34
C LYS A 102 9.00 21.68 -11.01
N MET A 103 8.80 22.67 -11.89
CA MET A 103 7.53 22.84 -12.59
C MET A 103 7.17 21.62 -13.43
N ASN A 104 8.13 21.08 -14.19
CA ASN A 104 7.96 19.90 -15.02
C ASN A 104 7.67 18.65 -14.17
N PHE A 105 8.31 18.54 -13.00
CA PHE A 105 8.05 17.43 -12.07
C PHE A 105 6.63 17.51 -11.48
N ILE A 106 6.16 18.70 -11.13
CA ILE A 106 4.78 18.90 -10.66
C ILE A 106 3.77 18.56 -11.78
N GLU A 107 4.04 18.95 -13.04
CA GLU A 107 3.20 18.54 -14.19
C GLU A 107 3.21 17.03 -14.38
N TYR A 108 4.36 16.38 -14.22
CA TYR A 108 4.50 14.95 -14.25
C TYR A 108 3.65 14.26 -13.18
N LEU A 109 3.68 14.74 -11.94
CA LEU A 109 2.85 14.22 -10.86
C LEU A 109 1.35 14.39 -11.15
N ASN A 110 0.94 15.55 -11.67
CA ASN A 110 -0.47 15.85 -11.98
C ASN A 110 -1.06 14.92 -13.06
N GLY A 111 -0.21 14.30 -13.87
CA GLY A 111 -0.64 13.36 -14.90
C GLY A 111 -1.03 11.98 -14.38
N TYR A 112 -0.74 11.65 -13.14
CA TYR A 112 -1.04 10.33 -12.57
C TYR A 112 -2.53 10.11 -12.31
N SER A 113 -2.92 8.84 -12.28
CA SER A 113 -4.24 8.38 -11.85
C SER A 113 -4.52 8.74 -10.39
N ARG A 114 -5.80 8.79 -10.03
CA ARG A 114 -6.28 9.20 -8.70
C ARG A 114 -5.57 8.48 -7.54
N ASP A 115 -5.35 7.17 -7.66
CA ASP A 115 -4.73 6.39 -6.58
C ASP A 115 -3.27 6.72 -6.37
N VAL A 116 -2.53 6.98 -7.44
CA VAL A 116 -1.14 7.45 -7.33
C VAL A 116 -1.10 8.87 -6.79
N LEU A 117 -2.03 9.74 -7.21
CA LEU A 117 -2.15 11.09 -6.65
C LEU A 117 -2.47 11.07 -5.15
N ASP A 118 -3.33 10.17 -4.69
CA ASP A 118 -3.63 9.98 -3.27
C ASP A 118 -2.37 9.61 -2.48
N ILE A 119 -1.54 8.70 -3.00
CA ILE A 119 -0.23 8.36 -2.41
C ILE A 119 0.68 9.61 -2.38
N VAL A 120 0.79 10.34 -3.48
CA VAL A 120 1.59 11.58 -3.59
C VAL A 120 1.18 12.61 -2.54
N GLU A 121 -0.12 12.79 -2.32
CA GLU A 121 -0.67 13.75 -1.36
C GLU A 121 -0.42 13.30 0.08
N LYS A 122 -0.69 12.04 0.41
CA LYS A 122 -0.53 11.49 1.77
C LYS A 122 0.94 11.41 2.19
N LEU A 123 1.86 11.18 1.25
CA LEU A 123 3.30 11.22 1.50
C LEU A 123 3.89 12.64 1.43
N HIS A 124 3.06 13.67 1.28
CA HIS A 124 3.48 15.07 1.17
C HIS A 124 4.58 15.30 0.11
N LEU A 125 4.57 14.53 -0.98
CA LEU A 125 5.66 14.49 -1.95
C LEU A 125 5.91 15.86 -2.63
N ARG A 126 4.87 16.69 -2.76
CA ARG A 126 5.04 18.05 -3.30
C ARG A 126 5.94 18.90 -2.40
N GLN A 127 5.77 18.80 -1.07
CA GLN A 127 6.64 19.48 -0.10
C GLN A 127 8.08 18.92 -0.15
N VAL A 128 8.21 17.61 -0.32
CA VAL A 128 9.53 16.96 -0.50
C VAL A 128 10.24 17.53 -1.74
N ILE A 129 9.52 17.71 -2.87
CA ILE A 129 10.08 18.30 -4.09
C ILE A 129 10.48 19.76 -3.88
N ASP A 130 9.70 20.53 -3.12
CA ASP A 130 10.04 21.90 -2.76
C ASP A 130 11.36 21.94 -2.00
N ASN A 131 11.50 21.14 -0.94
CA ASN A 131 12.71 21.05 -0.12
C ASN A 131 13.93 20.55 -0.94
N LEU A 132 13.74 19.56 -1.83
CA LEU A 132 14.79 19.07 -2.73
C LEU A 132 15.24 20.14 -3.75
N THR A 133 14.32 21.00 -4.18
CA THR A 133 14.64 22.11 -5.10
C THR A 133 15.42 23.20 -4.37
N GLU A 134 14.99 23.60 -3.18
CA GLU A 134 15.64 24.61 -2.35
C GLU A 134 17.07 24.21 -1.95
N THR A 135 17.28 22.91 -1.74
CA THR A 135 18.60 22.35 -1.42
C THR A 135 19.43 21.95 -2.64
N GLU A 136 18.95 22.23 -3.84
CA GLU A 136 19.59 21.86 -5.13
C GLU A 136 19.84 20.34 -5.28
N ARG A 137 18.99 19.49 -4.68
CA ARG A 137 19.13 18.03 -4.69
C ARG A 137 18.16 17.32 -5.64
N LEU A 138 17.12 18.00 -6.14
CA LEU A 138 16.09 17.38 -6.98
C LEU A 138 16.67 16.73 -8.24
N GLY A 139 17.55 17.43 -8.96
CA GLY A 139 18.21 16.90 -10.16
C GLY A 139 19.05 15.66 -9.85
N SER A 140 19.85 15.71 -8.78
CA SER A 140 20.70 14.58 -8.36
C SER A 140 19.91 13.34 -7.95
N ILE A 141 18.76 13.50 -7.27
CA ILE A 141 17.87 12.38 -6.93
C ILE A 141 17.31 11.75 -8.20
N ILE A 142 16.80 12.56 -9.13
CA ILE A 142 16.25 12.05 -10.41
C ILE A 142 17.35 11.33 -11.18
N GLU A 143 18.56 11.88 -11.28
CA GLU A 143 19.70 11.26 -11.95
C GLU A 143 20.02 9.87 -11.37
N LYS A 144 20.10 9.75 -10.04
CA LYS A 144 20.37 8.47 -9.39
C LYS A 144 19.29 7.44 -9.70
N PHE A 145 18.00 7.79 -9.59
CA PHE A 145 16.90 6.87 -9.86
C PHE A 145 16.70 6.55 -11.35
N THR A 146 17.26 7.35 -12.26
CA THR A 146 17.21 7.11 -13.71
C THR A 146 18.53 6.60 -14.29
N SER A 147 19.54 6.35 -13.44
CA SER A 147 20.86 5.91 -13.88
C SER A 147 20.82 4.50 -14.47
N ASP A 148 21.80 4.20 -15.35
CA ASP A 148 21.97 2.90 -15.99
C ASP A 148 22.52 1.80 -15.06
N HIS A 149 22.67 2.09 -13.76
CA HIS A 149 23.09 1.15 -12.73
C HIS A 149 21.91 0.51 -11.98
N ILE A 150 20.69 0.96 -12.23
CA ILE A 150 19.48 0.46 -11.56
C ILE A 150 18.41 0.10 -12.59
N ASN A 151 17.82 -1.08 -12.42
CA ASN A 151 16.65 -1.50 -13.19
C ASN A 151 15.49 -1.79 -12.25
N LEU A 152 14.48 -0.93 -12.25
CA LEU A 152 13.22 -1.16 -11.53
C LEU A 152 12.10 -1.64 -12.47
N SER A 153 12.42 -2.07 -13.69
CA SER A 153 11.45 -2.62 -14.65
C SER A 153 11.25 -4.13 -14.44
N ASN A 154 10.10 -4.64 -14.85
CA ASN A 154 9.82 -6.08 -14.94
C ASN A 154 10.41 -6.73 -16.21
N LYS A 155 11.24 -6.01 -16.96
CA LYS A 155 11.99 -6.49 -18.12
C LYS A 155 13.48 -6.27 -17.88
N PRO A 156 14.35 -7.18 -18.38
CA PRO A 156 15.78 -6.98 -18.28
C PRO A 156 16.23 -5.80 -19.14
N VAL A 157 17.32 -5.16 -18.74
CA VAL A 157 18.05 -4.23 -19.60
C VAL A 157 19.12 -5.04 -20.35
N LEU A 158 19.12 -4.92 -21.67
CA LEU A 158 20.08 -5.61 -22.52
C LEU A 158 21.21 -4.65 -22.93
N ASP A 159 22.40 -5.19 -23.19
CA ASP A 159 23.49 -4.48 -23.84
C ASP A 159 23.31 -4.42 -25.37
N ASP A 160 24.24 -3.80 -26.08
CA ASP A 160 24.20 -3.65 -27.56
C ASP A 160 24.33 -4.99 -28.30
N GLU A 161 24.80 -6.02 -27.59
CA GLU A 161 24.96 -7.38 -28.12
C GLU A 161 23.73 -8.26 -27.81
N GLY A 162 22.76 -7.75 -27.02
CA GLY A 162 21.55 -8.45 -26.65
C GLY A 162 21.70 -9.33 -25.39
N ASN A 163 22.82 -9.23 -24.66
CA ASN A 163 23.01 -9.93 -23.40
C ASN A 163 22.38 -9.14 -22.26
N GLU A 164 22.00 -9.83 -21.19
CA GLU A 164 21.43 -9.18 -20.00
C GLU A 164 22.50 -8.36 -19.26
N LYS A 165 22.35 -7.02 -19.30
CA LYS A 165 23.17 -6.07 -18.54
C LYS A 165 22.66 -5.90 -17.11
N LEU A 166 21.34 -5.75 -16.94
CA LEU A 166 20.67 -5.70 -15.65
C LEU A 166 19.45 -6.62 -15.67
N PRO A 167 19.22 -7.42 -14.62
CA PRO A 167 18.10 -8.33 -14.56
C PRO A 167 16.77 -7.60 -14.48
N ALA A 168 15.71 -8.29 -14.86
CA ALA A 168 14.35 -7.87 -14.58
C ALA A 168 14.08 -7.91 -13.07
N LEU A 169 13.34 -6.92 -12.57
CA LEU A 169 12.83 -6.90 -11.21
C LEU A 169 11.36 -7.33 -11.23
N ASP A 170 11.10 -8.57 -10.82
CA ASP A 170 9.73 -9.05 -10.68
C ASP A 170 9.01 -8.38 -9.52
N ASN A 171 7.69 -8.52 -9.48
CA ASN A 171 6.84 -7.85 -8.50
C ASN A 171 7.15 -8.30 -7.05
N HIS A 172 7.34 -9.60 -6.82
CA HIS A 172 7.66 -10.14 -5.50
C HIS A 172 9.00 -9.60 -4.97
N THR A 173 10.03 -9.60 -5.83
CA THR A 173 11.34 -9.04 -5.46
C THR A 173 11.24 -7.53 -5.19
N MET A 174 10.42 -6.80 -5.96
CA MET A 174 10.18 -5.37 -5.73
C MET A 174 9.58 -5.11 -4.34
N GLY A 175 8.54 -5.86 -3.94
CA GLY A 175 7.95 -5.78 -2.61
C GLY A 175 8.97 -6.10 -1.52
N THR A 176 9.77 -7.16 -1.69
CA THR A 176 10.83 -7.52 -0.73
C THR A 176 11.88 -6.41 -0.56
N VAL A 177 12.31 -5.77 -1.65
CA VAL A 177 13.25 -4.63 -1.60
C VAL A 177 12.63 -3.46 -0.86
N PHE A 178 11.36 -3.15 -1.16
CA PHE A 178 10.65 -2.03 -0.54
C PHE A 178 10.48 -2.26 0.97
N GLU A 179 10.01 -3.43 1.39
CA GLU A 179 9.85 -3.81 2.80
C GLU A 179 11.19 -3.72 3.57
N GLU A 180 12.28 -4.23 2.99
CA GLU A 180 13.59 -4.21 3.62
C GLU A 180 14.15 -2.78 3.78
N LEU A 181 13.95 -1.91 2.77
CA LEU A 181 14.30 -0.50 2.89
C LEU A 181 13.49 0.19 3.98
N LEU A 182 12.18 -0.08 4.02
CA LEU A 182 11.28 0.47 5.04
C LEU A 182 11.72 0.05 6.44
N ARG A 183 12.01 -1.26 6.64
CA ARG A 183 12.50 -1.81 7.91
C ARG A 183 13.80 -1.11 8.34
N ARG A 184 14.75 -1.00 7.44
CA ARG A 184 16.07 -0.43 7.74
C ARG A 184 15.99 1.07 8.07
N PHE A 185 15.19 1.84 7.35
CA PHE A 185 14.95 3.25 7.68
C PHE A 185 14.29 3.41 9.06
N ASN A 186 13.39 2.52 9.44
CA ASN A 186 12.77 2.54 10.76
C ASN A 186 13.77 2.21 11.86
N GLU A 187 14.63 1.20 11.66
CA GLU A 187 15.68 0.81 12.62
C GLU A 187 16.73 1.92 12.85
N GLU A 188 17.19 2.58 11.77
CA GLU A 188 18.20 3.65 11.90
C GLU A 188 17.67 4.90 12.60
N ASN A 189 16.40 5.16 12.50
CA ASN A 189 15.79 6.34 13.13
C ASN A 189 15.53 6.16 14.64
N ASN A 190 15.93 5.05 15.26
CA ASN A 190 15.69 4.74 16.68
C ASN A 190 14.26 5.04 17.12
N VAL A 191 13.29 4.79 16.25
CA VAL A 191 11.89 5.08 16.53
C VAL A 191 11.46 4.08 17.59
N THR A 192 11.38 4.54 18.83
CA THR A 192 10.78 3.81 19.97
C THR A 192 9.32 3.40 19.70
N GLU A 193 8.73 3.97 18.67
CA GLU A 193 7.43 3.63 18.08
C GLU A 193 7.48 2.42 17.12
N ALA A 194 8.64 1.80 16.92
CA ALA A 194 8.78 0.66 15.99
C ALA A 194 7.85 -0.53 16.36
N GLY A 195 7.47 -0.66 17.63
CA GLY A 195 6.49 -1.64 18.08
C GLY A 195 5.05 -1.35 17.67
N GLU A 196 4.72 -0.09 17.40
CA GLU A 196 3.36 0.31 16.98
C GLU A 196 3.13 0.17 15.46
N HIS A 197 4.21 0.13 14.66
CA HIS A 197 4.10 0.17 13.19
C HIS A 197 4.67 -1.05 12.47
N PHE A 198 5.30 -1.98 13.16
CA PHE A 198 5.94 -3.13 12.53
C PHE A 198 5.79 -4.41 13.35
N THR A 199 5.04 -5.36 12.82
CA THR A 199 4.93 -6.70 13.38
C THR A 199 6.03 -7.60 12.80
N PRO A 200 6.92 -8.22 13.62
CA PRO A 200 8.00 -9.07 13.13
C PRO A 200 7.46 -10.21 12.23
N ARG A 201 8.17 -10.51 11.13
CA ARG A 201 7.74 -11.54 10.15
C ARG A 201 7.41 -12.89 10.77
N ASP A 202 8.17 -13.31 11.78
CA ASP A 202 7.93 -14.62 12.42
C ASP A 202 6.63 -14.64 13.23
N TYR A 203 6.25 -13.49 13.83
CA TYR A 203 4.94 -13.35 14.47
C TYR A 203 3.82 -13.41 13.44
N VAL A 204 3.95 -12.72 12.31
CA VAL A 204 2.93 -12.75 11.26
C VAL A 204 2.78 -14.16 10.69
N LYS A 205 3.88 -14.88 10.47
CA LYS A 205 3.81 -16.29 10.05
C LYS A 205 3.08 -17.16 11.07
N LEU A 206 3.33 -16.94 12.36
CA LEU A 206 2.61 -17.65 13.43
C LEU A 206 1.10 -17.33 13.39
N LEU A 207 0.72 -16.05 13.24
CA LEU A 207 -0.68 -15.64 13.12
C LEU A 207 -1.37 -16.31 11.91
N ALA A 208 -0.70 -16.30 10.75
CA ALA A 208 -1.17 -16.97 9.55
C ALA A 208 -1.28 -18.50 9.75
N ASP A 209 -0.32 -19.13 10.40
CA ASP A 209 -0.38 -20.56 10.73
C ASP A 209 -1.54 -20.88 11.67
N LEU A 210 -1.76 -20.09 12.70
CA LEU A 210 -2.91 -20.25 13.60
C LEU A 210 -4.25 -20.13 12.88
N ALA A 211 -4.35 -19.21 11.91
CA ALA A 211 -5.56 -19.05 11.10
C ALA A 211 -5.80 -20.25 10.17
N VAL A 212 -4.76 -20.76 9.52
CA VAL A 212 -4.89 -21.63 8.35
C VAL A 212 -4.61 -23.09 8.64
N GLN A 213 -3.64 -23.44 9.49
CA GLN A 213 -3.29 -24.84 9.76
C GLN A 213 -4.47 -25.72 10.20
N PRO A 214 -5.38 -25.25 11.08
CA PRO A 214 -6.51 -26.07 11.52
C PRO A 214 -7.48 -26.46 10.39
N ILE A 215 -7.49 -25.69 9.30
CA ILE A 215 -8.41 -25.88 8.16
C ILE A 215 -7.66 -26.18 6.85
N ALA A 216 -6.37 -26.39 6.91
CA ALA A 216 -5.51 -26.46 5.72
C ALA A 216 -5.93 -27.57 4.75
N ASP A 217 -6.46 -28.69 5.25
CA ASP A 217 -6.95 -29.79 4.43
C ASP A 217 -8.34 -29.53 3.81
N GLN A 218 -9.03 -28.48 4.25
CA GLN A 218 -10.33 -28.03 3.73
C GLN A 218 -10.19 -26.93 2.68
N LEU A 219 -8.98 -26.40 2.46
CA LEU A 219 -8.71 -25.36 1.47
C LEU A 219 -9.08 -25.84 0.06
N GLN A 220 -9.66 -24.94 -0.74
CA GLN A 220 -10.11 -25.20 -2.10
C GLN A 220 -9.31 -24.36 -3.12
N ASP A 221 -9.40 -24.73 -4.40
CA ASP A 221 -8.91 -23.94 -5.52
C ASP A 221 -9.87 -22.76 -5.75
N THR A 222 -9.64 -21.67 -5.01
CA THR A 222 -10.51 -20.48 -5.05
C THR A 222 -9.74 -19.23 -4.65
N THR A 223 -10.43 -18.08 -4.68
CA THR A 223 -9.93 -16.82 -4.15
C THR A 223 -10.43 -16.61 -2.73
N TYR A 224 -9.51 -16.50 -1.78
CA TYR A 224 -9.80 -16.11 -0.40
C TYR A 224 -9.53 -14.63 -0.19
N ARG A 225 -10.22 -14.05 0.77
CA ARG A 225 -10.16 -12.63 1.13
C ARG A 225 -9.54 -12.48 2.51
N ILE A 226 -8.46 -11.71 2.63
CA ILE A 226 -7.81 -11.37 3.90
C ILE A 226 -8.12 -9.92 4.25
N TYR A 227 -8.37 -9.66 5.52
CA TYR A 227 -8.64 -8.32 6.05
C TYR A 227 -7.80 -8.03 7.29
N ASP A 228 -7.29 -6.80 7.35
CA ASP A 228 -6.66 -6.22 8.54
C ASP A 228 -7.17 -4.79 8.77
N GLY A 229 -7.93 -4.61 9.87
CA GLY A 229 -8.51 -3.31 10.23
C GLY A 229 -7.51 -2.31 10.83
N ALA A 230 -6.27 -2.71 11.08
CA ALA A 230 -5.17 -1.88 11.55
C ALA A 230 -3.90 -2.23 10.76
N CYS A 231 -4.01 -2.17 9.40
CA CYS A 231 -3.06 -2.84 8.53
C CYS A 231 -1.64 -2.23 8.54
N GLY A 232 -1.46 -1.07 9.11
CA GLY A 232 -0.16 -0.43 9.13
C GLY A 232 0.40 -0.25 7.72
N THR A 233 1.63 -0.69 7.50
CA THR A 233 2.28 -0.70 6.18
C THR A 233 1.93 -1.94 5.33
N GLY A 234 1.02 -2.80 5.78
CA GLY A 234 0.55 -3.97 5.03
C GLY A 234 1.33 -5.26 5.28
N GLY A 235 2.33 -5.25 6.17
CA GLY A 235 3.20 -6.40 6.40
C GLY A 235 2.47 -7.68 6.85
N ILE A 236 1.40 -7.56 7.66
CA ILE A 236 0.56 -8.70 8.03
C ILE A 236 -0.12 -9.29 6.79
N LEU A 237 -0.69 -8.43 5.95
CA LEU A 237 -1.45 -8.82 4.78
C LEU A 237 -0.58 -9.56 3.76
N THR A 238 0.60 -9.03 3.44
CA THR A 238 1.52 -9.62 2.45
C THR A 238 2.12 -10.94 2.93
N ILE A 239 2.60 -11.01 4.17
CA ILE A 239 3.20 -12.23 4.72
C ILE A 239 2.14 -13.33 4.93
N ALA A 240 0.93 -12.98 5.41
CA ALA A 240 -0.16 -13.93 5.55
C ALA A 240 -0.59 -14.49 4.18
N GLN A 241 -0.69 -13.64 3.16
CA GLN A 241 -0.96 -14.05 1.79
C GLN A 241 0.07 -15.08 1.28
N GLU A 242 1.36 -14.78 1.41
CA GLU A 242 2.44 -15.69 1.02
C GLU A 242 2.30 -17.03 1.74
N ARG A 243 2.05 -16.98 3.05
CA ARG A 243 1.94 -18.19 3.87
C ARG A 243 0.75 -19.05 3.52
N ILE A 244 -0.41 -18.46 3.25
CA ILE A 244 -1.63 -19.18 2.85
C ILE A 244 -1.43 -19.83 1.47
N LYS A 245 -0.86 -19.10 0.51
CA LYS A 245 -0.52 -19.63 -0.82
C LYS A 245 0.46 -20.81 -0.69
N GLU A 246 1.50 -20.69 0.14
CA GLU A 246 2.47 -21.77 0.40
C GLU A 246 1.82 -23.03 0.98
N LEU A 247 0.95 -22.86 1.99
CA LEU A 247 0.23 -23.97 2.62
C LEU A 247 -0.75 -24.66 1.67
N GLY A 248 -1.41 -23.89 0.81
CA GLY A 248 -2.25 -24.41 -0.26
C GLY A 248 -1.45 -25.20 -1.30
N ALA A 249 -0.35 -24.63 -1.78
CA ALA A 249 0.51 -25.26 -2.77
C ALA A 249 1.10 -26.60 -2.28
N LYS A 250 1.48 -26.69 -0.99
CA LYS A 250 1.89 -27.96 -0.36
C LYS A 250 0.83 -29.07 -0.39
N ARG A 251 -0.44 -28.67 -0.59
CA ARG A 251 -1.61 -29.57 -0.70
C ARG A 251 -2.12 -29.71 -2.13
N GLY A 252 -1.37 -29.22 -3.10
CA GLY A 252 -1.75 -29.23 -4.51
C GLY A 252 -2.89 -28.28 -4.86
N LYS A 253 -3.13 -27.25 -4.03
CA LYS A 253 -4.19 -26.24 -4.25
C LYS A 253 -3.62 -24.98 -4.90
N ASN A 254 -4.35 -24.45 -5.88
CA ASN A 254 -4.07 -23.17 -6.51
C ASN A 254 -4.96 -22.08 -5.87
N ILE A 255 -4.39 -21.37 -4.90
CA ILE A 255 -5.10 -20.37 -4.10
C ILE A 255 -4.73 -18.98 -4.58
N THR A 256 -5.74 -18.16 -4.87
CA THR A 256 -5.60 -16.72 -5.05
C THR A 256 -6.04 -16.01 -3.78
N ILE A 257 -5.39 -14.90 -3.44
CA ILE A 257 -5.72 -14.09 -2.26
C ILE A 257 -5.99 -12.67 -2.71
N SER A 258 -7.12 -12.12 -2.24
CA SER A 258 -7.41 -10.68 -2.31
C SER A 258 -7.19 -10.05 -0.94
N ILE A 259 -6.40 -8.98 -0.92
CA ILE A 259 -5.98 -8.27 0.29
C ILE A 259 -6.89 -7.07 0.53
N TYR A 260 -7.33 -6.88 1.76
CA TYR A 260 -8.10 -5.71 2.19
C TYR A 260 -7.58 -5.21 3.53
N GLY A 261 -7.59 -3.90 3.72
CA GLY A 261 -7.13 -3.32 4.97
C GLY A 261 -7.66 -1.91 5.19
N GLN A 262 -7.46 -1.41 6.40
CA GLN A 262 -7.75 -0.03 6.74
C GLN A 262 -6.67 0.54 7.66
N GLU A 263 -6.25 1.79 7.38
CA GLU A 263 -5.22 2.47 8.15
C GLU A 263 -5.58 3.96 8.31
N GLN A 264 -5.41 4.48 9.55
CA GLN A 264 -5.74 5.87 9.85
C GLN A 264 -4.59 6.85 9.70
N ALA A 265 -3.34 6.39 9.84
CA ALA A 265 -2.16 7.24 9.68
C ALA A 265 -1.86 7.48 8.19
N PRO A 266 -1.84 8.73 7.72
CA PRO A 266 -1.75 9.03 6.29
C PRO A 266 -0.47 8.47 5.63
N ASP A 267 0.68 8.65 6.28
CA ASP A 267 1.97 8.19 5.76
C ASP A 267 2.03 6.66 5.69
N THR A 268 1.49 5.99 6.71
CA THR A 268 1.48 4.53 6.82
C THR A 268 0.52 3.91 5.81
N TYR A 269 -0.70 4.49 5.68
CA TYR A 269 -1.67 4.13 4.65
C TYR A 269 -1.08 4.23 3.24
N ALA A 270 -0.45 5.39 2.93
CA ALA A 270 0.11 5.62 1.60
C ALA A 270 1.28 4.68 1.32
N THR A 271 2.08 4.35 2.34
CA THR A 271 3.18 3.37 2.24
C THR A 271 2.63 1.98 1.92
N CYS A 272 1.59 1.53 2.63
CA CYS A 272 0.90 0.26 2.36
C CYS A 272 0.33 0.21 0.93
N LYS A 273 -0.41 1.24 0.53
CA LYS A 273 -1.01 1.33 -0.80
C LYS A 273 0.05 1.34 -1.91
N ALA A 274 1.15 2.04 -1.68
CA ALA A 274 2.27 2.09 -2.62
C ALA A 274 2.96 0.73 -2.77
N ASP A 275 3.25 0.04 -1.67
CA ASP A 275 3.86 -1.28 -1.68
C ASP A 275 3.00 -2.29 -2.46
N LEU A 276 1.73 -2.41 -2.11
CA LEU A 276 0.79 -3.31 -2.79
C LEU A 276 0.62 -2.98 -4.29
N MET A 277 0.74 -1.71 -4.65
CA MET A 277 0.66 -1.27 -6.04
C MET A 277 1.90 -1.66 -6.84
N ILE A 278 3.10 -1.45 -6.31
CA ILE A 278 4.36 -1.73 -7.02
C ILE A 278 4.76 -3.20 -6.98
N SER A 279 4.28 -3.97 -5.98
CA SER A 279 4.40 -5.43 -5.90
C SER A 279 3.35 -6.16 -6.73
N GLY A 280 2.39 -5.42 -7.34
CA GLY A 280 1.38 -5.98 -8.22
C GLY A 280 0.29 -6.78 -7.48
N GLU A 281 0.12 -6.58 -6.19
CA GLU A 281 -0.93 -7.23 -5.40
C GLU A 281 -2.31 -6.57 -5.63
N ILE A 282 -2.33 -5.34 -6.11
CA ILE A 282 -3.53 -4.66 -6.60
C ILE A 282 -3.63 -4.89 -8.11
N HIS A 283 -4.46 -5.85 -8.53
CA HIS A 283 -4.55 -6.27 -9.93
C HIS A 283 -5.57 -5.50 -10.76
N SER A 284 -6.64 -4.98 -10.16
CA SER A 284 -7.65 -4.22 -10.89
C SER A 284 -8.53 -3.43 -9.92
N PHE A 285 -9.04 -2.29 -10.42
CA PHE A 285 -10.12 -1.58 -9.72
C PHE A 285 -11.43 -2.33 -9.95
N GLN A 286 -12.06 -2.78 -8.87
CA GLN A 286 -13.42 -3.26 -8.95
C GLN A 286 -14.36 -2.05 -8.92
N TYR A 287 -14.93 -1.73 -10.07
CA TYR A 287 -16.10 -0.84 -10.12
C TYR A 287 -17.32 -1.68 -9.75
N ASN A 288 -18.02 -1.29 -8.69
CA ASN A 288 -19.35 -1.83 -8.46
C ASN A 288 -20.34 -1.27 -9.47
N GLU A 289 -21.55 -1.84 -9.55
CA GLU A 289 -22.60 -1.42 -10.49
C GLU A 289 -22.99 0.07 -10.38
N GLY A 290 -22.67 0.72 -9.26
CA GLY A 290 -22.84 2.15 -9.03
C GLY A 290 -21.66 3.04 -9.46
N GLY A 291 -20.61 2.47 -10.08
CA GLY A 291 -19.42 3.22 -10.51
C GLY A 291 -18.51 3.66 -9.35
N LEU A 292 -18.77 3.22 -8.11
CA LEU A 292 -17.91 3.46 -6.96
C LEU A 292 -16.76 2.46 -6.98
N GLN A 293 -15.55 2.99 -6.95
CA GLN A 293 -14.34 2.18 -6.84
C GLN A 293 -14.27 1.56 -5.44
N ARG A 294 -14.11 0.23 -5.35
CA ARG A 294 -13.78 -0.44 -4.09
C ARG A 294 -12.31 -0.19 -3.77
N GLU A 295 -12.06 0.37 -2.62
CA GLU A 295 -10.70 0.52 -2.11
C GLU A 295 -10.26 -0.78 -1.44
N TYR A 296 -9.13 -1.34 -1.86
CA TYR A 296 -8.50 -2.47 -1.19
C TYR A 296 -7.96 -2.05 0.18
N ILE A 297 -7.30 -0.91 0.24
CA ILE A 297 -6.83 -0.28 1.47
C ILE A 297 -7.61 1.02 1.65
N ALA A 298 -8.41 1.09 2.71
CA ALA A 298 -9.20 2.26 3.04
C ALA A 298 -8.43 3.20 3.98
N TYR A 299 -8.55 4.51 3.73
CA TYR A 299 -7.99 5.53 4.61
C TYR A 299 -8.98 5.95 5.68
N GLY A 300 -8.54 5.98 6.93
CA GLY A 300 -9.30 6.46 8.06
C GLY A 300 -9.36 5.47 9.23
N SER A 301 -9.90 5.93 10.35
CA SER A 301 -10.01 5.05 11.52
C SER A 301 -11.12 4.02 11.35
N THR A 302 -10.76 2.75 11.45
CA THR A 302 -11.66 1.60 11.44
C THR A 302 -12.80 1.74 12.46
N LEU A 303 -12.54 2.36 13.61
CA LEU A 303 -13.51 2.45 14.70
C LEU A 303 -14.60 3.48 14.44
N SER A 304 -14.25 4.63 13.88
CA SER A 304 -15.20 5.72 13.62
C SER A 304 -15.70 5.78 12.18
N GLN A 305 -15.05 5.08 11.25
CA GLN A 305 -15.28 5.19 9.82
C GLN A 305 -15.16 3.81 9.17
N ASP A 306 -16.26 3.23 8.73
CA ASP A 306 -16.25 1.92 8.08
C ASP A 306 -15.91 2.05 6.59
N GLY A 307 -14.63 1.85 6.26
CA GLY A 307 -14.17 1.85 4.86
C GLY A 307 -14.55 0.60 4.06
N HIS A 308 -15.06 -0.44 4.74
CA HIS A 308 -15.41 -1.73 4.14
C HIS A 308 -16.84 -2.16 4.51
N ALA A 309 -17.77 -1.22 4.57
CA ALA A 309 -19.15 -1.48 4.98
C ALA A 309 -19.81 -2.59 4.13
N GLY A 310 -20.40 -3.57 4.82
CA GLY A 310 -21.07 -4.71 4.19
C GLY A 310 -20.15 -5.77 3.59
N GLU A 311 -18.83 -5.64 3.74
CA GLU A 311 -17.87 -6.63 3.28
C GLU A 311 -17.60 -7.70 4.34
N THR A 312 -17.41 -8.95 3.90
CA THR A 312 -17.03 -10.11 4.72
C THR A 312 -15.76 -10.74 4.20
N TYR A 313 -15.04 -11.47 5.04
CA TYR A 313 -13.72 -12.02 4.71
C TYR A 313 -13.54 -13.44 5.22
N ASP A 314 -12.67 -14.20 4.56
CA ASP A 314 -12.32 -15.57 4.99
C ASP A 314 -11.33 -15.54 6.16
N PHE A 315 -10.43 -14.56 6.17
CA PHE A 315 -9.40 -14.39 7.20
C PHE A 315 -9.36 -12.94 7.67
N CYS A 316 -9.51 -12.72 8.96
CA CYS A 316 -9.21 -11.44 9.63
C CYS A 316 -7.98 -11.65 10.49
N ILE A 317 -6.85 -11.03 10.12
CA ILE A 317 -5.58 -11.18 10.83
C ILE A 317 -5.05 -9.79 11.14
N SER A 318 -5.01 -9.42 12.42
CA SER A 318 -4.73 -8.06 12.84
C SER A 318 -3.81 -8.00 14.07
N ASN A 319 -3.03 -6.93 14.13
CA ASN A 319 -2.33 -6.50 15.33
C ASN A 319 -2.72 -5.05 15.64
N PRO A 320 -3.87 -4.83 16.29
CA PRO A 320 -4.38 -3.49 16.57
C PRO A 320 -3.54 -2.76 17.61
N PRO A 321 -3.64 -1.42 17.71
CA PRO A 321 -2.88 -0.64 18.68
C PRO A 321 -3.24 -1.01 20.12
N PHE A 322 -2.22 -1.14 20.99
CA PHE A 322 -2.35 -1.51 22.39
C PHE A 322 -2.44 -0.28 23.30
N GLY A 323 -3.30 -0.34 24.30
CA GLY A 323 -3.39 0.69 25.35
C GLY A 323 -3.77 2.09 24.85
N THR A 324 -4.30 2.20 23.65
CA THR A 324 -4.70 3.47 23.04
C THR A 324 -6.18 3.72 23.28
N PRO A 325 -6.55 4.86 23.89
CA PRO A 325 -7.94 5.24 24.05
C PRO A 325 -8.60 5.58 22.71
N TRP A 326 -9.84 5.12 22.49
CA TRP A 326 -10.62 5.42 21.29
C TRP A 326 -11.46 6.71 21.38
N LYS A 327 -11.12 7.61 22.33
CA LYS A 327 -11.80 8.90 22.53
C LYS A 327 -11.77 9.83 21.29
N GLU A 328 -10.72 9.71 20.47
CA GLU A 328 -10.64 10.50 19.24
C GLU A 328 -11.68 10.05 18.19
N ASP A 329 -12.07 8.76 18.23
CA ASP A 329 -13.12 8.24 17.38
C ASP A 329 -14.51 8.76 17.80
N LEU A 330 -14.74 8.94 19.09
CA LEU A 330 -15.93 9.66 19.58
C LEU A 330 -15.96 11.10 19.06
N LYS A 331 -14.85 11.83 19.13
CA LYS A 331 -14.76 13.20 18.62
C LYS A 331 -15.00 13.27 17.11
N LYS A 332 -14.45 12.34 16.32
CA LYS A 332 -14.71 12.24 14.87
C LYS A 332 -16.19 12.06 14.54
N ARG A 333 -16.96 11.43 15.44
CA ARG A 333 -18.43 11.31 15.38
C ARG A 333 -19.17 12.47 16.05
N GLY A 334 -18.48 13.53 16.48
CA GLY A 334 -19.07 14.69 17.15
C GLY A 334 -19.54 14.43 18.59
N LEU A 335 -19.04 13.36 19.24
CA LEU A 335 -19.40 12.95 20.59
C LEU A 335 -18.30 13.29 21.61
N LYS A 336 -18.71 13.58 22.83
CA LYS A 336 -17.81 13.69 24.00
C LYS A 336 -17.61 12.32 24.65
N GLU A 337 -16.56 12.16 25.43
CA GLU A 337 -16.33 10.93 26.21
C GLU A 337 -17.50 10.53 27.10
N THR A 338 -18.16 11.53 27.73
CA THR A 338 -19.35 11.32 28.54
C THR A 338 -20.59 10.90 27.73
N GLU A 339 -20.53 11.00 26.43
CA GLU A 339 -21.59 10.64 25.49
C GLU A 339 -21.33 9.31 24.77
N LYS A 340 -20.38 8.49 25.27
CA LYS A 340 -20.04 7.19 24.68
C LYS A 340 -21.26 6.33 24.35
N ALA A 341 -22.27 6.32 25.22
CA ALA A 341 -23.50 5.55 25.00
C ALA A 341 -24.31 6.00 23.75
N LYS A 342 -24.02 7.17 23.17
CA LYS A 342 -24.65 7.65 21.94
C LYS A 342 -23.89 7.20 20.68
N PHE A 343 -22.76 6.54 20.82
CA PHE A 343 -22.02 5.99 19.69
C PHE A 343 -22.78 4.78 19.15
N THR A 344 -23.37 4.94 17.99
CA THR A 344 -24.16 3.91 17.31
C THR A 344 -23.45 3.45 16.04
N ASP A 345 -23.19 2.15 15.98
CA ASP A 345 -22.62 1.49 14.81
C ASP A 345 -22.98 -0.01 14.90
N SER A 346 -23.53 -0.58 13.85
CA SER A 346 -24.00 -1.96 13.83
C SER A 346 -22.90 -2.98 14.13
N ARG A 347 -21.65 -2.67 13.85
CA ARG A 347 -20.49 -3.53 14.14
C ARG A 347 -20.26 -3.71 15.65
N PHE A 348 -20.73 -2.77 16.46
CA PHE A 348 -20.59 -2.74 17.92
C PHE A 348 -21.92 -2.94 18.62
N THR A 349 -22.88 -3.57 17.95
CA THR A 349 -24.18 -3.94 18.48
C THR A 349 -24.37 -5.44 18.37
N ILE A 350 -24.74 -6.08 19.44
CA ILE A 350 -25.08 -7.50 19.49
C ILE A 350 -26.56 -7.67 19.85
N LEU A 351 -27.15 -8.78 19.43
CA LEU A 351 -28.50 -9.14 19.85
C LEU A 351 -28.44 -10.06 21.06
N ASP A 352 -29.27 -9.78 22.06
CA ASP A 352 -29.47 -10.69 23.18
C ASP A 352 -30.37 -11.87 22.78
N LYS A 353 -30.68 -12.76 23.75
CA LYS A 353 -31.53 -13.93 23.53
C LYS A 353 -32.98 -13.57 23.14
N ASP A 354 -33.39 -12.36 23.43
CA ASP A 354 -34.74 -11.84 23.21
C ASP A 354 -34.75 -10.88 21.99
N GLU A 355 -33.68 -10.91 21.16
CA GLU A 355 -33.49 -10.07 19.98
C GLU A 355 -33.40 -8.57 20.25
N ASN A 356 -33.11 -8.18 21.49
CA ASN A 356 -32.88 -6.76 21.81
C ASN A 356 -31.43 -6.37 21.46
N GLU A 357 -31.27 -5.17 20.91
CA GLU A 357 -29.95 -4.61 20.63
C GLU A 357 -29.23 -4.24 21.94
N ILE A 358 -28.04 -4.82 22.11
CA ILE A 358 -27.13 -4.48 23.20
C ILE A 358 -25.87 -3.84 22.60
N SER A 359 -25.52 -2.65 23.09
CA SER A 359 -24.27 -1.99 22.69
C SER A 359 -23.05 -2.72 23.28
N PHE A 360 -22.15 -3.17 22.43
CA PHE A 360 -20.86 -3.76 22.80
C PHE A 360 -19.75 -2.69 22.70
N LEU A 361 -19.80 -1.71 23.59
CA LEU A 361 -18.81 -0.64 23.66
C LEU A 361 -17.92 -0.84 24.90
N PRO A 362 -16.67 -1.27 24.73
CA PRO A 362 -15.72 -1.47 25.81
C PRO A 362 -15.38 -0.14 26.50
N ASP A 363 -14.58 -0.16 27.56
CA ASP A 363 -14.06 1.06 28.16
C ASP A 363 -13.32 1.93 27.11
N ILE A 364 -13.32 3.24 27.31
CA ILE A 364 -12.68 4.18 26.35
C ILE A 364 -11.18 3.89 26.21
N SER A 365 -10.55 3.34 27.25
CA SER A 365 -9.14 2.94 27.23
C SER A 365 -8.86 1.65 26.45
N ASP A 366 -9.89 0.89 26.05
CA ASP A 366 -9.76 -0.44 25.45
C ASP A 366 -10.24 -0.46 23.97
N CYS A 367 -9.43 0.09 23.08
CA CYS A 367 -9.74 0.06 21.65
C CYS A 367 -9.61 -1.35 21.04
N GLN A 368 -8.82 -2.24 21.63
CA GLN A 368 -8.56 -3.60 21.10
C GLN A 368 -9.85 -4.40 20.98
N MET A 369 -10.70 -4.36 22.02
CA MET A 369 -12.00 -5.04 21.97
C MET A 369 -12.93 -4.49 20.89
N MET A 370 -12.79 -3.23 20.47
CA MET A 370 -13.52 -2.70 19.33
C MET A 370 -12.97 -3.24 18.00
N PHE A 371 -11.67 -3.46 17.88
CA PHE A 371 -11.09 -4.12 16.70
C PHE A 371 -11.56 -5.57 16.60
N LEU A 372 -11.59 -6.30 17.71
CA LEU A 372 -12.15 -7.65 17.74
C LEU A 372 -13.63 -7.67 17.31
N ALA A 373 -14.45 -6.75 17.84
CA ALA A 373 -15.85 -6.62 17.44
C ALA A 373 -16.00 -6.29 15.95
N ASN A 374 -15.16 -5.39 15.41
CA ASN A 374 -15.10 -5.13 13.98
C ASN A 374 -14.77 -6.39 13.19
N ASN A 375 -13.78 -7.16 13.59
CA ASN A 375 -13.41 -8.42 12.91
C ASN A 375 -14.55 -9.46 12.96
N ILE A 376 -15.24 -9.58 14.10
CA ILE A 376 -16.42 -10.46 14.26
C ILE A 376 -17.55 -10.02 13.31
N SER A 377 -17.78 -8.72 13.15
CA SER A 377 -18.80 -8.20 12.22
C SER A 377 -18.51 -8.49 10.74
N ARG A 378 -17.27 -8.93 10.43
CA ARG A 378 -16.84 -9.32 9.07
C ARG A 378 -16.92 -10.82 8.79
N MET A 379 -17.46 -11.59 9.72
CA MET A 379 -17.57 -13.04 9.57
C MET A 379 -18.54 -13.44 8.46
N GLN A 380 -18.24 -14.55 7.82
CA GLN A 380 -19.10 -15.25 6.86
C GLN A 380 -19.71 -16.46 7.56
N ASP A 381 -21.02 -16.57 7.55
CA ASP A 381 -21.74 -17.68 8.20
C ASP A 381 -22.14 -18.77 7.21
N ASP A 382 -22.14 -18.47 5.91
CA ASP A 382 -22.66 -19.31 4.83
C ASP A 382 -21.61 -20.05 3.99
N THR A 383 -20.33 -19.97 4.39
CA THR A 383 -19.25 -20.68 3.70
C THR A 383 -18.78 -21.90 4.47
N PRO A 384 -18.30 -22.98 3.79
CA PRO A 384 -17.85 -24.21 4.45
C PRO A 384 -16.71 -24.01 5.46
N LEU A 385 -15.87 -23.00 5.25
CA LEU A 385 -14.74 -22.68 6.15
C LEU A 385 -15.12 -21.68 7.25
N GLY A 386 -16.22 -20.94 7.07
CA GLY A 386 -16.53 -19.76 7.87
C GLY A 386 -15.41 -18.72 7.78
N THR A 387 -15.33 -17.83 8.76
CA THR A 387 -14.23 -16.87 8.90
C THR A 387 -13.26 -17.31 10.00
N ARG A 388 -11.97 -17.08 9.78
CA ARG A 388 -10.92 -17.25 10.79
C ARG A 388 -10.42 -15.89 11.24
N ILE A 389 -10.55 -15.63 12.54
CA ILE A 389 -10.08 -14.40 13.18
C ILE A 389 -8.87 -14.75 14.04
N VAL A 390 -7.77 -14.05 13.82
CA VAL A 390 -6.56 -14.12 14.66
C VAL A 390 -6.11 -12.69 14.94
N GLU A 391 -6.09 -12.32 16.21
CA GLU A 391 -5.77 -10.97 16.65
C GLU A 391 -4.80 -11.02 17.82
N VAL A 392 -3.88 -10.07 17.86
CA VAL A 392 -2.92 -9.93 18.97
C VAL A 392 -3.52 -9.02 20.04
N HIS A 393 -3.51 -9.49 21.29
CA HIS A 393 -3.98 -8.75 22.46
C HIS A 393 -2.93 -8.69 23.57
#